data_1cdce52c36a48ef23f05becad0e1aee6
#
_entry.id   1cdce52c36a48ef23f05becad0e1aee6
#
_cell.length_a   1.000
_cell.length_b   1.000
_cell.length_c   1.000
_cell.angle_alpha   90.00
_cell.angle_beta   90.00
_cell.angle_gamma   90.00
#
_symmetry.space_group_name_H-M   'P 1'
#
loop_
_entity.id
_entity.type
_entity.pdbx_description
1 polymer ?
#
loop_
_entity_poly.entity_id
_entity_poly.type
_entity_poly.pdbx_seq_one_letter_code
_entity_poly.pdbx_strand_id
1 'polypeptide(L)'
;MVANLINDRGNAVKNQFVITGEENGKKVITFQSYDSRICDIVYNCGMGFDTLVRFGCDWNYSQTTSKHLYSFLRQNNLEILASKQAIEEAIERGYARRDEAVAVVYDESMR
;
A
#
# COMPACT_ATOMS: atom_id res chain seq x y z
N MET A 1 -10.19 -4.48 11.72
CA MET A 1 -11.09 -5.26 10.88
C MET A 1 -10.32 -5.89 9.73
N VAL A 2 -10.55 -7.16 9.45
CA VAL A 2 -9.87 -7.88 8.37
C VAL A 2 -10.90 -8.35 7.35
N ALA A 3 -10.64 -8.09 6.07
CA ALA A 3 -11.47 -8.58 4.98
C ALA A 3 -10.57 -9.06 3.84
N ASN A 4 -11.09 -9.93 2.98
CA ASN A 4 -10.37 -10.30 1.78
C ASN A 4 -10.34 -9.13 0.80
N LEU A 5 -9.22 -9.00 0.09
CA LEU A 5 -9.14 -8.07 -1.03
C LEU A 5 -10.18 -8.46 -2.07
N ILE A 6 -10.90 -7.48 -2.58
CA ILE A 6 -11.83 -7.68 -3.69
C ILE A 6 -11.07 -7.28 -4.96
N ASN A 7 -11.02 -8.19 -5.94
CA ASN A 7 -10.31 -7.89 -7.18
C ASN A 7 -11.11 -6.97 -8.10
N ASP A 8 -10.56 -6.62 -9.25
CA ASP A 8 -11.18 -5.70 -10.20
C ASP A 8 -12.48 -6.24 -10.80
N ARG A 9 -12.73 -7.56 -10.66
CA ARG A 9 -13.96 -8.21 -11.11
C ARG A 9 -15.02 -8.31 -10.02
N GLY A 10 -14.73 -7.81 -8.81
CA GLY A 10 -15.64 -7.85 -7.68
C GLY A 10 -15.60 -9.14 -6.89
N ASN A 11 -14.60 -10.00 -7.09
CA ASN A 11 -14.47 -11.27 -6.39
C ASN A 11 -13.49 -11.18 -5.23
N ALA A 12 -13.82 -11.84 -4.12
CA ALA A 12 -12.90 -11.96 -2.99
C ALA A 12 -11.71 -12.84 -3.39
N VAL A 13 -10.50 -12.40 -3.05
CA VAL A 13 -9.26 -13.11 -3.39
C VAL A 13 -8.75 -13.84 -2.16
N LYS A 14 -8.56 -15.15 -2.29
CA LYS A 14 -8.06 -15.98 -1.20
C LYS A 14 -6.64 -15.56 -0.80
N ASN A 15 -6.38 -15.50 0.50
CA ASN A 15 -5.06 -15.20 1.08
C ASN A 15 -4.53 -13.79 0.78
N GLN A 16 -5.38 -12.91 0.27
CA GLN A 16 -5.07 -11.51 0.07
C GLN A 16 -6.01 -10.70 0.96
N PHE A 17 -5.47 -9.96 1.90
CA PHE A 17 -6.26 -9.33 2.96
C PHE A 17 -6.10 -7.83 2.98
N VAL A 18 -7.19 -7.14 3.32
CA VAL A 18 -7.18 -5.70 3.62
C VAL A 18 -7.51 -5.57 5.10
N ILE A 19 -6.61 -4.96 5.85
CA ILE A 19 -6.73 -4.82 7.29
C ILE A 19 -6.86 -3.35 7.61
N THR A 20 -7.97 -2.96 8.24
CA THR A 20 -8.20 -1.59 8.67
C THR A 20 -7.97 -1.51 10.16
N GLY A 21 -7.15 -0.55 10.59
CA GLY A 21 -6.83 -0.36 12.00
C GLY A 21 -6.38 1.06 12.30
N GLU A 22 -5.74 1.21 13.45
CA GLU A 22 -5.19 2.48 13.90
C GLU A 22 -3.76 2.31 14.35
N GLU A 23 -2.97 3.36 14.17
CA GLU A 23 -1.60 3.44 14.66
C GLU A 23 -1.39 4.87 15.15
N ASN A 24 -1.13 5.03 16.44
CA ASN A 24 -0.94 6.35 17.07
C ASN A 24 -2.11 7.30 16.80
N GLY A 25 -3.34 6.79 16.84
CA GLY A 25 -4.55 7.56 16.62
C GLY A 25 -4.85 7.85 15.16
N LYS A 26 -4.08 7.32 14.23
CA LYS A 26 -4.27 7.54 12.80
C LYS A 26 -4.79 6.29 12.13
N LYS A 27 -5.69 6.47 11.17
CA LYS A 27 -6.24 5.35 10.41
C LYS A 27 -5.15 4.75 9.52
N VAL A 28 -5.04 3.43 9.57
CA VAL A 28 -4.10 2.68 8.74
C VAL A 28 -4.86 1.58 7.99
N ILE A 29 -4.64 1.48 6.70
CA ILE A 29 -5.15 0.38 5.88
C ILE A 29 -3.94 -0.40 5.37
N THR A 30 -3.92 -1.70 5.65
CA THR A 30 -2.80 -2.58 5.30
C THR A 30 -3.24 -3.60 4.25
N PHE A 31 -2.42 -3.79 3.23
CA PHE A 31 -2.54 -4.93 2.34
C PHE A 31 -1.56 -6.02 2.78
N GLN A 32 -2.10 -7.21 3.04
CA GLN A 32 -1.33 -8.39 3.44
C GLN A 32 -1.55 -9.51 2.43
N SER A 33 -0.47 -10.11 1.96
CA SER A 33 -0.50 -11.27 1.07
C SER A 33 0.02 -12.46 1.85
N TYR A 34 -0.83 -13.47 2.05
CA TYR A 34 -0.53 -14.60 2.93
C TYR A 34 -0.13 -14.08 4.32
N ASP A 35 1.10 -14.33 4.75
CA ASP A 35 1.60 -13.89 6.07
C ASP A 35 2.44 -12.62 6.01
N SER A 36 2.57 -12.01 4.83
CA SER A 36 3.46 -10.87 4.64
C SER A 36 2.68 -9.56 4.54
N ARG A 37 3.05 -8.57 5.35
CA ARG A 37 2.56 -7.20 5.20
C ARG A 37 3.28 -6.57 4.01
N ILE A 38 2.52 -6.18 3.01
CA ILE A 38 3.09 -5.69 1.76
C ILE A 38 3.12 -4.17 1.72
N CYS A 39 2.02 -3.53 2.17
CA CYS A 39 1.85 -2.09 2.02
C CYS A 39 0.91 -1.57 3.09
N ASP A 40 1.27 -0.43 3.68
CA ASP A 40 0.38 0.31 4.59
C ASP A 40 0.07 1.67 3.99
N ILE A 41 -1.17 2.12 4.18
CA ILE A 41 -1.57 3.49 3.88
C ILE A 41 -1.96 4.14 5.21
N VAL A 42 -1.22 5.16 5.62
CA VAL A 42 -1.46 5.90 6.85
C VAL A 42 -2.07 7.24 6.49
N TYR A 43 -3.28 7.51 7.01
CA TYR A 43 -3.99 8.76 6.72
C TYR A 43 -3.69 9.80 7.78
N ASN A 44 -3.69 11.07 7.36
CA ASN A 44 -3.43 12.22 8.25
C ASN A 44 -2.10 12.08 8.99
N CYS A 45 -1.05 11.75 8.26
CA CYS A 45 0.25 11.45 8.88
C CYS A 45 0.91 12.68 9.55
N GLY A 46 0.49 13.90 9.20
CA GLY A 46 0.86 15.08 9.98
C GLY A 46 2.28 15.63 9.75
N MET A 47 2.98 15.13 8.75
CA MET A 47 4.36 15.54 8.48
C MET A 47 4.47 16.37 7.19
N GLY A 48 3.48 17.21 6.95
CA GLY A 48 3.41 17.98 5.71
C GLY A 48 2.76 17.22 4.56
N PHE A 49 2.35 15.98 4.80
CA PHE A 49 1.67 15.12 3.82
C PHE A 49 0.36 14.65 4.40
N ASP A 50 -0.67 14.54 3.56
CA ASP A 50 -1.97 14.00 3.99
C ASP A 50 -1.90 12.49 4.18
N THR A 51 -1.11 11.81 3.40
CA THR A 51 -1.05 10.35 3.35
C THR A 51 0.40 9.90 3.29
N LEU A 52 0.69 8.82 4.02
CA LEU A 52 1.97 8.12 3.95
C LEU A 52 1.71 6.71 3.44
N VAL A 53 2.43 6.30 2.41
CA VAL A 53 2.38 4.93 1.90
C VAL A 53 3.70 4.25 2.23
N ARG A 54 3.63 3.15 2.99
CA ARG A 54 4.81 2.37 3.36
C ARG A 54 4.80 1.05 2.62
N PHE A 55 5.90 0.73 1.95
CA PHE A 55 6.07 -0.54 1.25
C PHE A 55 7.03 -1.42 2.04
N GLY A 56 6.63 -2.65 2.32
CA GLY A 56 7.45 -3.63 3.02
C GLY A 56 8.43 -4.34 2.09
N CYS A 57 9.32 -5.17 2.66
CA CYS A 57 10.37 -5.82 1.89
C CYS A 57 9.87 -6.79 0.82
N ASP A 58 8.65 -7.30 0.97
CA ASP A 58 8.06 -8.26 0.02
C ASP A 58 7.14 -7.62 -1.02
N TRP A 59 7.16 -6.30 -1.15
CA TRP A 59 6.23 -5.61 -2.07
C TRP A 59 6.39 -6.06 -3.53
N ASN A 60 7.57 -6.51 -3.90
CA ASN A 60 7.89 -6.95 -5.26
C ASN A 60 8.32 -8.42 -5.28
N TYR A 61 7.76 -9.23 -4.38
CA TYR A 61 8.16 -10.62 -4.20
C TYR A 61 7.76 -11.52 -5.37
N SER A 62 6.55 -11.35 -5.90
CA SER A 62 6.05 -12.15 -7.02
C SER A 62 5.08 -11.34 -7.88
N GLN A 63 4.86 -11.80 -9.11
CA GLN A 63 3.89 -11.16 -10.01
C GLN A 63 2.48 -11.22 -9.45
N THR A 64 2.11 -12.31 -8.80
CA THR A 64 0.79 -12.47 -8.19
C THR A 64 0.58 -11.45 -7.07
N THR A 65 1.54 -11.33 -6.16
CA THR A 65 1.47 -10.34 -5.07
C THR A 65 1.42 -8.94 -5.63
N SER A 66 2.26 -8.62 -6.61
CA SER A 66 2.31 -7.28 -7.22
C SER A 66 0.99 -6.92 -7.90
N LYS A 67 0.38 -7.86 -8.61
CA LYS A 67 -0.92 -7.65 -9.24
C LYS A 67 -1.97 -7.25 -8.23
N HIS A 68 -2.04 -7.93 -7.09
CA HIS A 68 -3.00 -7.62 -6.04
C HIS A 68 -2.65 -6.33 -5.30
N LEU A 69 -1.36 -6.04 -5.14
CA LEU A 69 -0.91 -4.76 -4.59
C LEU A 69 -1.41 -3.59 -5.46
N TYR A 70 -1.27 -3.69 -6.77
CA TYR A 70 -1.73 -2.62 -7.67
C TYR A 70 -3.24 -2.45 -7.60
N SER A 71 -3.99 -3.55 -7.50
CA SER A 71 -5.43 -3.49 -7.30
C SER A 71 -5.78 -2.78 -6.00
N PHE A 72 -5.10 -3.12 -4.90
CA PHE A 72 -5.26 -2.47 -3.61
C PHE A 72 -5.01 -0.95 -3.71
N LEU A 73 -3.92 -0.56 -4.37
CA LEU A 73 -3.59 0.85 -4.54
C LEU A 73 -4.64 1.59 -5.36
N ARG A 74 -5.11 1.01 -6.46
CA ARG A 74 -6.17 1.61 -7.27
C ARG A 74 -7.44 1.81 -6.48
N GLN A 75 -7.81 0.84 -5.65
CA GLN A 75 -9.03 0.91 -4.85
C GLN A 75 -8.96 1.96 -3.74
N ASN A 76 -7.76 2.43 -3.41
CA ASN A 76 -7.53 3.47 -2.42
C ASN A 76 -7.11 4.79 -3.05
N ASN A 77 -7.46 5.00 -4.31
CA ASN A 77 -7.17 6.24 -5.06
C ASN A 77 -5.68 6.54 -5.18
N LEU A 78 -4.86 5.50 -5.23
CA LEU A 78 -3.41 5.61 -5.39
C LEU A 78 -2.95 4.97 -6.71
N GLU A 79 -3.73 5.13 -7.77
CA GLU A 79 -3.42 4.58 -9.08
C GLU A 79 -2.10 5.10 -9.64
N ILE A 80 -1.62 6.25 -9.18
CA ILE A 80 -0.30 6.77 -9.57
C ILE A 80 0.85 5.88 -9.08
N LEU A 81 0.58 5.00 -8.11
CA LEU A 81 1.57 4.06 -7.57
C LEU A 81 1.33 2.62 -8.06
N ALA A 82 0.39 2.41 -8.98
CA ALA A 82 -0.06 1.06 -9.34
C ALA A 82 0.79 0.44 -10.45
N SER A 83 2.11 0.53 -10.35
CA SER A 83 3.05 -0.16 -11.21
C SER A 83 4.40 -0.28 -10.50
N LYS A 84 5.21 -1.25 -10.92
CA LYS A 84 6.53 -1.46 -10.35
C LYS A 84 7.40 -0.21 -10.50
N GLN A 85 7.43 0.36 -11.69
CA GLN A 85 8.25 1.55 -11.96
C GLN A 85 7.80 2.74 -11.12
N ALA A 86 6.49 2.96 -11.00
CA ALA A 86 5.96 4.06 -10.22
C ALA A 86 6.35 3.93 -8.74
N ILE A 87 6.26 2.73 -8.19
CA ILE A 87 6.62 2.49 -6.79
C ILE A 87 8.13 2.69 -6.59
N GLU A 88 8.96 2.16 -7.48
CA GLU A 88 10.42 2.32 -7.37
C GLU A 88 10.82 3.79 -7.40
N GLU A 89 10.27 4.56 -8.33
CA GLU A 89 10.54 5.99 -8.43
C GLU A 89 10.06 6.76 -7.20
N ALA A 90 8.86 6.41 -6.69
CA ALA A 90 8.30 7.08 -5.53
C ALA A 90 9.12 6.79 -4.27
N ILE A 91 9.59 5.57 -4.09
CA ILE A 91 10.47 5.22 -2.96
C ILE A 91 11.77 6.04 -3.04
N GLU A 92 12.35 6.15 -4.22
CA GLU A 92 13.58 6.91 -4.41
C GLU A 92 13.39 8.39 -4.10
N ARG A 93 12.27 8.97 -4.51
CA ARG A 93 11.99 10.40 -4.29
C ARG A 93 11.45 10.71 -2.89
N GLY A 94 10.79 9.75 -2.26
CA GLY A 94 10.13 9.94 -0.98
C GLY A 94 8.70 10.45 -1.08
N TYR A 95 8.16 10.60 -2.28
CA TYR A 95 6.79 11.06 -2.51
C TYR A 95 6.26 10.53 -3.85
N ALA A 96 4.93 10.61 -4.01
CA ALA A 96 4.28 10.16 -5.24
C ALA A 96 4.19 11.31 -6.24
N ARG A 97 5.04 11.30 -7.24
CA ARG A 97 5.08 12.27 -8.35
C ARG A 97 5.29 13.69 -7.85
N ARG A 98 4.54 14.63 -8.44
CA ARG A 98 4.58 16.06 -8.09
C ARG A 98 3.63 16.43 -6.97
N ASP A 99 2.69 15.53 -6.65
CA ASP A 99 1.75 15.73 -5.57
C ASP A 99 2.42 15.34 -4.27
N GLU A 100 2.91 16.30 -3.54
CA GLU A 100 3.60 16.08 -2.26
C GLU A 100 2.64 15.78 -1.11
N ALA A 101 1.33 15.67 -1.40
CA ALA A 101 0.37 15.24 -0.40
C ALA A 101 0.53 13.76 -0.01
N VAL A 102 1.25 12.98 -0.83
CA VAL A 102 1.48 11.57 -0.59
C VAL A 102 2.97 11.28 -0.45
N ALA A 103 3.41 11.02 0.77
CA ALA A 103 4.77 10.57 1.04
C ALA A 103 4.87 9.06 0.83
N VAL A 104 6.03 8.58 0.40
CA VAL A 104 6.27 7.16 0.13
C VAL A 104 7.60 6.76 0.79
N VAL A 105 7.56 5.67 1.55
CA VAL A 105 8.77 5.12 2.17
C VAL A 105 8.86 3.62 1.94
N TYR A 106 10.08 3.12 1.95
CA TYR A 106 10.35 1.69 1.95
C TYR A 106 10.80 1.30 3.37
N ASP A 107 10.10 0.37 3.98
CA ASP A 107 10.42 -0.14 5.32
C ASP A 107 10.77 -1.61 5.23
N GLU A 108 12.06 -1.91 5.21
CA GLU A 108 12.53 -3.29 5.08
C GLU A 108 12.21 -4.15 6.31
N SER A 109 11.85 -3.54 7.45
CA SER A 109 11.45 -4.28 8.64
C SER A 109 9.99 -4.75 8.57
N MET A 110 9.20 -4.19 7.66
CA MET A 110 7.80 -4.54 7.50
C MET A 110 7.67 -5.81 6.66
N ARG A 111 7.08 -6.83 7.28
CA ARG A 111 6.92 -8.15 6.67
C ARG A 111 5.57 -8.76 6.97
#